data_f9eb5937e329f5d9a01c8890f34df45a
#
_entry.id   f9eb5937e329f5d9a01c8890f34df45a
#
_cell.length_a   1.000
_cell.length_b   1.000
_cell.length_c   1.000
_cell.angle_alpha   90.00
_cell.angle_beta   90.00
_cell.angle_gamma   90.00
#
_symmetry.space_group_name_H-M   'P 1'
#
loop_
_entity.id
_entity.type
_entity.pdbx_description
1 polymer ?
#
loop_
_entity_poly.entity_id
_entity_poly.type
_entity_poly.pdbx_seq_one_letter_code
_entity_poly.pdbx_strand_id
1 'polypeptide(L)'
;MSQFEFIDKRVPIALDNPSIYHDISKCKNCTLCRRACADVMSVLDYYDLESTGDVPMCIHCGQCAAACPFDSMHARSELDKVKAVIADPDKIVVIQTAPAVRVAIGEGFGYEPGTFLEGKMVSALRKLGADYVVDTNFGADLTIMEEASELVDRLKNGGTIPQFTSCCPAWVRFAEIYFPELIPNLSSTRSCIAMEAAMIKTYFAEKKGINPANIVSVSVNPCTAKKAETKRVEENAAARYYDDESLGMDTDISITTREFIRWLNDEDVDFGSLEDSKFDDLIGMETGASIIFGNTGGVMEAAMRTAYKLITDKEPPPYALTHLEDVRGMNGVKEATVQLGDDVTLSVAVVHGGKNTRDFLNTLKESGKHYDFIEVMACPGGCIGGGGQPRTKLPQAVKTKEARIGGLYKADEEYKYVASYENPEIQDLYKNFLGEPLGHKAHELLHTHFTDRSAQLGDRKDVVPETCPTSPKYKG
;
A
#
# COMPACT_ATOMS: atom_id res chain seq x y z
N MET A 1 -13.10 -34.89 -36.70
CA MET A 1 -12.67 -34.51 -35.36
C MET A 1 -12.74 -33.00 -35.32
N SER A 2 -13.70 -32.40 -34.56
CA SER A 2 -13.76 -30.98 -34.39
C SER A 2 -12.50 -30.56 -33.59
N GLN A 3 -11.66 -29.74 -34.20
CA GLN A 3 -10.60 -29.06 -33.48
C GLN A 3 -11.28 -28.19 -32.40
N PHE A 4 -11.23 -28.63 -31.14
CA PHE A 4 -11.63 -27.77 -30.05
C PHE A 4 -10.61 -26.62 -29.99
N GLU A 5 -11.04 -25.45 -30.44
CA GLU A 5 -10.24 -24.23 -30.32
C GLU A 5 -10.01 -23.96 -28.83
N PHE A 6 -8.76 -23.90 -28.40
CA PHE A 6 -8.41 -23.60 -27.00
C PHE A 6 -8.73 -22.14 -26.75
N ILE A 7 -9.74 -21.90 -25.92
CA ILE A 7 -10.07 -20.53 -25.47
C ILE A 7 -9.25 -20.23 -24.24
N ASP A 8 -8.38 -19.23 -24.33
CA ASP A 8 -7.65 -18.72 -23.17
C ASP A 8 -8.60 -17.94 -22.26
N LYS A 9 -8.82 -18.50 -21.06
CA LYS A 9 -9.67 -17.90 -20.04
C LYS A 9 -8.89 -17.19 -18.93
N ARG A 10 -7.60 -16.97 -19.09
CA ARG A 10 -6.74 -16.29 -18.14
C ARG A 10 -6.94 -14.78 -18.22
N VAL A 11 -6.65 -14.07 -17.09
CA VAL A 11 -6.47 -12.61 -17.20
C VAL A 11 -5.21 -12.34 -18.01
N PRO A 12 -5.25 -11.46 -19.00
CA PRO A 12 -4.06 -11.08 -19.76
C PRO A 12 -3.09 -10.27 -18.87
N ILE A 13 -1.81 -10.62 -18.94
CA ILE A 13 -0.72 -9.93 -18.22
C ILE A 13 0.42 -9.72 -19.20
N ALA A 14 0.92 -8.49 -19.28
CA ALA A 14 2.08 -8.17 -20.09
C ALA A 14 3.34 -8.90 -19.61
N LEU A 15 4.21 -9.34 -20.50
CA LEU A 15 5.41 -10.11 -20.17
C LEU A 15 6.40 -9.29 -19.32
N ASP A 16 6.42 -7.99 -19.49
CA ASP A 16 7.26 -7.03 -18.77
C ASP A 16 6.59 -6.46 -17.51
N ASN A 17 5.39 -6.96 -17.16
CA ASN A 17 4.68 -6.47 -15.96
C ASN A 17 5.58 -6.55 -14.72
N PRO A 18 5.85 -5.42 -14.03
CA PRO A 18 6.81 -5.39 -12.93
C PRO A 18 6.34 -6.12 -11.67
N SER A 19 5.04 -6.34 -11.54
CA SER A 19 4.43 -6.84 -10.31
C SER A 19 3.95 -8.27 -10.38
N ILE A 20 3.45 -8.69 -11.55
CA ILE A 20 2.79 -9.99 -11.72
C ILE A 20 3.51 -10.80 -12.80
N TYR A 21 3.72 -12.07 -12.49
CA TYR A 21 4.22 -13.06 -13.42
C TYR A 21 3.21 -14.19 -13.60
N HIS A 22 3.13 -14.71 -14.83
CA HIS A 22 2.28 -15.83 -15.17
C HIS A 22 3.09 -17.03 -15.63
N ASP A 23 3.19 -18.05 -14.79
CA ASP A 23 3.74 -19.36 -15.15
C ASP A 23 2.65 -20.20 -15.85
N ILE A 24 2.70 -20.20 -17.18
CA ILE A 24 1.73 -20.91 -18.03
C ILE A 24 1.75 -22.42 -17.77
N SER A 25 2.91 -22.98 -17.43
CA SER A 25 3.08 -24.44 -17.24
C SER A 25 2.20 -24.99 -16.11
N LYS A 26 1.93 -24.18 -15.08
CA LYS A 26 1.09 -24.51 -13.93
C LYS A 26 -0.41 -24.20 -14.15
N CYS A 27 -0.75 -23.48 -15.21
CA CYS A 27 -2.11 -22.98 -15.42
C CYS A 27 -3.11 -24.08 -15.76
N LYS A 28 -4.24 -24.10 -15.05
CA LYS A 28 -5.37 -25.01 -15.31
C LYS A 28 -6.54 -24.32 -16.03
N ASN A 29 -6.35 -23.10 -16.51
CA ASN A 29 -7.37 -22.31 -17.23
C ASN A 29 -8.73 -22.21 -16.48
N CYS A 30 -8.67 -22.06 -15.14
CA CYS A 30 -9.85 -22.16 -14.24
C CYS A 30 -10.64 -20.85 -14.09
N THR A 31 -10.25 -19.77 -14.73
CA THR A 31 -10.89 -18.43 -14.74
C THR A 31 -10.80 -17.60 -13.46
N LEU A 32 -10.31 -18.11 -12.33
CA LEU A 32 -10.32 -17.38 -11.05
C LEU A 32 -9.56 -16.05 -11.11
N CYS A 33 -8.41 -16.01 -11.79
CA CYS A 33 -7.64 -14.77 -11.99
C CYS A 33 -8.43 -13.73 -12.78
N ARG A 34 -9.17 -14.15 -13.79
CA ARG A 34 -10.01 -13.29 -14.62
C ARG A 34 -11.16 -12.70 -13.81
N ARG A 35 -11.88 -13.56 -13.05
CA ARG A 35 -12.96 -13.14 -12.17
C ARG A 35 -12.47 -12.16 -11.10
N ALA A 36 -11.30 -12.39 -10.53
CA ALA A 36 -10.71 -11.45 -9.59
C ALA A 36 -10.45 -10.08 -10.22
N CYS A 37 -9.98 -10.04 -11.48
CA CYS A 37 -9.69 -8.79 -12.17
C CYS A 37 -10.97 -8.08 -12.66
N ALA A 38 -11.96 -8.83 -13.15
CA ALA A 38 -13.22 -8.29 -13.66
C ALA A 38 -14.19 -7.95 -12.51
N ASP A 39 -14.60 -8.99 -11.73
CA ASP A 39 -15.73 -8.88 -10.81
C ASP A 39 -15.36 -8.18 -9.49
N VAL A 40 -14.08 -8.30 -9.05
CA VAL A 40 -13.62 -7.72 -7.78
C VAL A 40 -12.91 -6.40 -7.97
N MET A 41 -12.07 -6.30 -9.03
CA MET A 41 -11.23 -5.13 -9.22
C MET A 41 -11.73 -4.16 -10.28
N SER A 42 -12.72 -4.55 -11.10
CA SER A 42 -13.30 -3.75 -12.19
C SER A 42 -12.24 -3.14 -13.11
N VAL A 43 -11.28 -3.95 -13.53
CA VAL A 43 -10.21 -3.56 -14.45
C VAL A 43 -10.39 -4.21 -15.82
N LEU A 44 -10.49 -5.54 -15.86
CA LEU A 44 -10.47 -6.29 -17.12
C LEU A 44 -11.61 -5.92 -18.07
N ASP A 45 -12.81 -5.68 -17.55
CA ASP A 45 -13.99 -5.37 -18.37
C ASP A 45 -14.12 -3.87 -18.74
N TYR A 46 -13.13 -3.06 -18.35
CA TYR A 46 -13.13 -1.61 -18.54
C TYR A 46 -12.06 -1.13 -19.52
N TYR A 47 -11.55 -2.01 -20.35
CA TYR A 47 -10.69 -1.68 -21.48
C TYR A 47 -10.84 -2.73 -22.60
N ASP A 48 -10.40 -2.38 -23.78
CA ASP A 48 -10.40 -3.23 -24.96
C ASP A 48 -8.96 -3.44 -25.44
N LEU A 49 -8.50 -4.69 -25.54
CA LEU A 49 -7.13 -5.00 -25.94
C LEU A 49 -6.78 -4.44 -27.34
N GLU A 50 -7.71 -4.46 -28.27
CA GLU A 50 -7.47 -3.88 -29.61
C GLU A 50 -7.19 -2.38 -29.52
N SER A 51 -8.00 -1.65 -28.69
CA SER A 51 -7.83 -0.21 -28.48
C SER A 51 -6.54 0.13 -27.72
N THR A 52 -6.05 -0.77 -26.88
CA THR A 52 -4.80 -0.57 -26.14
C THR A 52 -3.56 -1.07 -26.89
N GLY A 53 -3.70 -1.46 -28.16
CA GLY A 53 -2.60 -2.01 -28.96
C GLY A 53 -2.08 -3.34 -28.42
N ASP A 54 -2.98 -4.21 -27.96
CA ASP A 54 -2.70 -5.52 -27.34
C ASP A 54 -1.93 -5.43 -26.00
N VAL A 55 -1.86 -4.26 -25.38
CA VAL A 55 -1.25 -4.07 -24.06
C VAL A 55 -2.31 -4.23 -22.98
N PRO A 56 -2.22 -5.27 -22.12
CA PRO A 56 -3.18 -5.45 -21.04
C PRO A 56 -3.08 -4.35 -19.99
N MET A 57 -4.22 -3.71 -19.67
CA MET A 57 -4.29 -2.77 -18.55
C MET A 57 -4.19 -3.51 -17.23
N CYS A 58 -3.32 -3.02 -16.35
CA CYS A 58 -3.07 -3.61 -15.05
C CYS A 58 -2.79 -2.52 -14.02
N ILE A 59 -3.49 -2.57 -12.89
CA ILE A 59 -3.24 -1.70 -11.73
C ILE A 59 -2.28 -2.34 -10.71
N HIS A 60 -1.66 -3.43 -11.06
CA HIS A 60 -0.64 -4.14 -10.28
C HIS A 60 -1.11 -4.69 -8.91
N CYS A 61 -2.40 -4.71 -8.61
CA CYS A 61 -2.97 -5.05 -7.30
C CYS A 61 -2.73 -6.50 -6.83
N GLY A 62 -2.42 -7.44 -7.74
CA GLY A 62 -2.12 -8.85 -7.42
C GLY A 62 -3.31 -9.69 -6.96
N GLN A 63 -4.55 -9.22 -7.06
CA GLN A 63 -5.72 -10.02 -6.68
C GLN A 63 -5.87 -11.27 -7.57
N CYS A 64 -5.42 -11.21 -8.81
CA CYS A 64 -5.32 -12.40 -9.69
C CYS A 64 -4.32 -13.45 -9.14
N ALA A 65 -3.21 -13.00 -8.55
CA ALA A 65 -2.23 -13.88 -7.91
C ALA A 65 -2.74 -14.44 -6.58
N ALA A 66 -3.47 -13.64 -5.80
CA ALA A 66 -4.12 -14.09 -4.56
C ALA A 66 -5.22 -15.14 -4.83
N ALA A 67 -5.95 -14.99 -5.94
CA ALA A 67 -7.01 -15.91 -6.33
C ALA A 67 -6.52 -17.21 -6.99
N CYS A 68 -5.25 -17.30 -7.40
CA CYS A 68 -4.73 -18.46 -8.12
C CYS A 68 -4.33 -19.60 -7.16
N PRO A 69 -5.05 -20.75 -7.14
CA PRO A 69 -4.73 -21.85 -6.23
C PRO A 69 -3.58 -22.72 -6.73
N PHE A 70 -3.15 -22.52 -7.98
CA PHE A 70 -2.13 -23.34 -8.64
C PHE A 70 -0.76 -22.68 -8.67
N ASP A 71 -0.61 -21.52 -8.04
CA ASP A 71 0.61 -20.71 -8.12
C ASP A 71 1.09 -20.41 -9.56
N SER A 72 0.15 -20.42 -10.51
CA SER A 72 0.41 -20.05 -11.90
C SER A 72 0.50 -18.53 -12.06
N MET A 73 -0.39 -17.79 -11.39
CA MET A 73 -0.29 -16.35 -11.22
C MET A 73 0.36 -16.04 -9.88
N HIS A 74 1.46 -15.30 -9.88
CA HIS A 74 2.16 -14.91 -8.65
C HIS A 74 2.86 -13.56 -8.79
N ALA A 75 3.34 -13.00 -7.69
CA ALA A 75 4.16 -11.81 -7.72
C ALA A 75 5.46 -12.08 -8.50
N ARG A 76 5.91 -11.14 -9.33
CA ARG A 76 7.23 -11.22 -9.94
C ARG A 76 8.29 -11.17 -8.83
N SER A 77 9.01 -12.25 -8.66
CA SER A 77 9.97 -12.38 -7.55
C SER A 77 11.16 -11.44 -7.73
N GLU A 78 11.54 -10.80 -6.62
CA GLU A 78 12.78 -10.03 -6.52
C GLU A 78 13.70 -10.60 -5.42
N LEU A 79 13.44 -11.83 -4.92
CA LEU A 79 14.25 -12.46 -3.88
C LEU A 79 15.71 -12.64 -4.27
N ASP A 80 15.99 -13.03 -5.51
CA ASP A 80 17.37 -13.23 -5.95
C ASP A 80 18.16 -11.91 -5.89
N LYS A 81 17.50 -10.76 -6.13
CA LYS A 81 18.13 -9.44 -5.97
C LYS A 81 18.45 -9.15 -4.50
N VAL A 82 17.50 -9.42 -3.59
CA VAL A 82 17.73 -9.23 -2.14
C VAL A 82 18.88 -10.11 -1.66
N LYS A 83 18.89 -11.41 -2.03
CA LYS A 83 19.97 -12.32 -1.67
C LYS A 83 21.33 -11.87 -2.21
N ALA A 84 21.36 -11.32 -3.43
CA ALA A 84 22.58 -10.81 -4.05
C ALA A 84 23.14 -9.58 -3.31
N VAL A 85 22.29 -8.62 -2.93
CA VAL A 85 22.76 -7.41 -2.22
C VAL A 85 23.17 -7.70 -0.78
N ILE A 86 22.54 -8.67 -0.10
CA ILE A 86 22.96 -9.13 1.24
C ILE A 86 24.34 -9.82 1.17
N ALA A 87 24.65 -10.50 0.07
CA ALA A 87 25.93 -11.15 -0.11
C ALA A 87 27.06 -10.18 -0.54
N ASP A 88 26.74 -8.95 -0.88
CA ASP A 88 27.67 -7.92 -1.30
C ASP A 88 28.21 -7.14 -0.07
N PRO A 89 29.50 -7.28 0.31
CA PRO A 89 30.05 -6.65 1.50
C PRO A 89 30.17 -5.11 1.39
N ASP A 90 30.04 -4.54 0.18
CA ASP A 90 30.10 -3.11 -0.05
C ASP A 90 28.71 -2.45 0.10
N LYS A 91 27.66 -3.22 0.31
CA LYS A 91 26.28 -2.75 0.49
C LYS A 91 25.83 -2.83 1.94
N ILE A 92 24.97 -1.91 2.32
CA ILE A 92 24.29 -1.86 3.59
C ILE A 92 22.80 -2.04 3.31
N VAL A 93 22.25 -3.16 3.72
CA VAL A 93 20.88 -3.54 3.42
C VAL A 93 19.96 -3.12 4.57
N VAL A 94 19.12 -2.13 4.31
CA VAL A 94 18.09 -1.65 5.23
C VAL A 94 16.73 -2.17 4.79
N ILE A 95 16.08 -2.94 5.65
CA ILE A 95 14.78 -3.56 5.33
C ILE A 95 13.67 -2.92 6.16
N GLN A 96 12.65 -2.36 5.49
CA GLN A 96 11.43 -1.86 6.11
C GLN A 96 10.27 -2.86 5.95
N THR A 97 9.36 -2.92 6.93
CA THR A 97 8.21 -3.85 6.91
C THR A 97 6.88 -3.15 7.10
N ALA A 98 5.93 -3.41 6.20
CA ALA A 98 4.59 -2.83 6.28
C ALA A 98 3.73 -3.44 7.42
N PRO A 99 2.79 -2.68 8.03
CA PRO A 99 2.01 -3.11 9.20
C PRO A 99 1.27 -4.44 8.99
N ALA A 100 0.69 -4.67 7.84
CA ALA A 100 -0.07 -5.88 7.55
C ALA A 100 0.78 -7.16 7.42
N VAL A 101 2.11 -7.06 7.36
CA VAL A 101 3.00 -8.24 7.28
C VAL A 101 2.99 -8.99 8.61
N ARG A 102 3.06 -8.29 9.74
CA ARG A 102 3.20 -8.85 11.09
C ARG A 102 1.99 -9.66 11.57
N VAL A 103 0.80 -9.44 10.98
CA VAL A 103 -0.43 -10.21 11.28
C VAL A 103 -0.71 -11.33 10.27
N ALA A 104 0.17 -11.55 9.30
CA ALA A 104 -0.03 -12.54 8.25
C ALA A 104 1.18 -13.49 8.06
N ILE A 105 2.40 -13.07 8.41
CA ILE A 105 3.60 -13.88 8.22
C ILE A 105 3.51 -15.25 8.93
N GLY A 106 2.90 -15.28 10.12
CA GLY A 106 2.75 -16.49 10.91
C GLY A 106 1.95 -17.60 10.22
N GLU A 107 1.07 -17.25 9.29
CA GLU A 107 0.27 -18.23 8.52
C GLU A 107 1.16 -19.19 7.71
N GLY A 108 2.36 -18.74 7.31
CA GLY A 108 3.36 -19.59 6.66
C GLY A 108 4.00 -20.64 7.57
N PHE A 109 3.83 -20.51 8.89
CA PHE A 109 4.46 -21.31 9.94
C PHE A 109 3.45 -21.91 10.91
N GLY A 110 2.17 -21.98 10.53
CA GLY A 110 1.11 -22.64 11.30
C GLY A 110 0.48 -21.81 12.40
N TYR A 111 0.75 -20.51 12.47
CA TYR A 111 0.03 -19.62 13.37
C TYR A 111 -1.35 -19.26 12.81
N GLU A 112 -2.28 -18.97 13.70
CA GLU A 112 -3.60 -18.49 13.30
C GLU A 112 -3.54 -17.13 12.62
N PRO A 113 -4.38 -16.87 11.59
CA PRO A 113 -4.47 -15.56 10.98
C PRO A 113 -4.73 -14.45 12.00
N GLY A 114 -4.07 -13.32 11.86
CA GLY A 114 -4.21 -12.19 12.78
C GLY A 114 -3.31 -12.26 14.01
N THR A 115 -2.52 -13.34 14.19
CA THR A 115 -1.51 -13.38 15.24
C THR A 115 -0.46 -12.32 14.97
N PHE A 116 -0.24 -11.42 15.92
CA PHE A 116 0.74 -10.34 15.84
C PHE A 116 2.14 -10.86 16.17
N LEU A 117 3.04 -10.85 15.20
CA LEU A 117 4.38 -11.47 15.28
C LEU A 117 5.51 -10.53 14.85
N GLU A 118 5.43 -9.28 15.28
CA GLU A 118 6.40 -8.23 14.95
C GLU A 118 7.83 -8.59 15.37
N GLY A 119 8.05 -8.88 16.63
CA GLY A 119 9.40 -9.16 17.14
C GLY A 119 10.06 -10.35 16.47
N LYS A 120 9.30 -11.43 16.20
CA LYS A 120 9.81 -12.59 15.43
C LYS A 120 10.10 -12.24 13.98
N MET A 121 9.29 -11.38 13.38
CA MET A 121 9.49 -10.89 12.01
C MET A 121 10.80 -10.09 11.90
N VAL A 122 11.09 -9.21 12.84
CA VAL A 122 12.34 -8.44 12.91
C VAL A 122 13.54 -9.38 13.08
N SER A 123 13.47 -10.33 14.01
CA SER A 123 14.52 -11.34 14.22
C SER A 123 14.77 -12.17 12.97
N ALA A 124 13.71 -12.54 12.25
CA ALA A 124 13.81 -13.31 11.01
C ALA A 124 14.60 -12.54 9.92
N LEU A 125 14.33 -11.24 9.76
CA LEU A 125 15.06 -10.41 8.79
C LEU A 125 16.53 -10.25 9.14
N ARG A 126 16.85 -10.05 10.44
CA ARG A 126 18.24 -10.00 10.90
C ARG A 126 18.98 -11.33 10.66
N LYS A 127 18.31 -12.46 10.91
CA LYS A 127 18.86 -13.78 10.64
C LYS A 127 19.12 -14.02 9.16
N LEU A 128 18.33 -13.42 8.27
CA LEU A 128 18.51 -13.47 6.82
C LEU A 128 19.61 -12.53 6.30
N GLY A 129 20.20 -11.68 7.17
CA GLY A 129 21.33 -10.83 6.84
C GLY A 129 21.01 -9.36 6.60
N ALA A 130 19.87 -8.86 7.06
CA ALA A 130 19.63 -7.41 7.07
C ALA A 130 20.60 -6.72 8.04
N ASP A 131 21.26 -5.64 7.59
CA ASP A 131 22.12 -4.81 8.44
C ASP A 131 21.27 -3.96 9.40
N TYR A 132 20.15 -3.43 8.89
CA TYR A 132 19.17 -2.71 9.69
C TYR A 132 17.75 -3.14 9.32
N VAL A 133 16.89 -3.18 10.33
CA VAL A 133 15.46 -3.48 10.16
C VAL A 133 14.66 -2.33 10.78
N VAL A 134 13.93 -1.60 9.94
CA VAL A 134 13.15 -0.41 10.32
C VAL A 134 11.66 -0.62 10.04
N ASP A 135 10.82 0.27 10.52
CA ASP A 135 9.37 0.07 10.45
C ASP A 135 8.70 1.05 9.47
N THR A 136 8.05 0.52 8.43
CA THR A 136 7.19 1.33 7.56
C THR A 136 6.09 2.08 8.33
N ASN A 137 5.79 1.69 9.58
CA ASN A 137 4.86 2.43 10.43
C ASN A 137 5.38 3.83 10.80
N PHE A 138 6.70 4.01 10.94
CA PHE A 138 7.27 5.35 11.03
C PHE A 138 6.93 6.17 9.77
N GLY A 139 7.11 5.60 8.58
CA GLY A 139 6.70 6.22 7.33
C GLY A 139 5.18 6.47 7.24
N ALA A 140 4.35 5.64 7.89
CA ALA A 140 2.91 5.86 7.97
C ALA A 140 2.55 7.01 8.91
N ASP A 141 3.21 7.13 10.08
CA ASP A 141 3.08 8.30 10.94
C ASP A 141 3.49 9.58 10.22
N LEU A 142 4.59 9.52 9.46
CA LEU A 142 5.06 10.65 8.64
C LEU A 142 4.05 11.01 7.54
N THR A 143 3.44 10.00 6.88
CA THR A 143 2.38 10.21 5.90
C THR A 143 1.19 10.94 6.53
N ILE A 144 0.76 10.55 7.73
CA ILE A 144 -0.37 11.21 8.42
C ILE A 144 -0.02 12.64 8.81
N MET A 145 1.20 12.91 9.25
CA MET A 145 1.60 14.29 9.54
C MET A 145 1.45 15.20 8.34
N GLU A 146 1.87 14.75 7.16
CA GLU A 146 1.75 15.52 5.91
C GLU A 146 0.32 15.52 5.36
N GLU A 147 -0.35 14.35 5.27
CA GLU A 147 -1.67 14.22 4.66
C GLU A 147 -2.78 14.91 5.47
N ALA A 148 -2.74 14.81 6.80
CA ALA A 148 -3.67 15.54 7.67
C ALA A 148 -3.39 17.06 7.65
N SER A 149 -2.12 17.46 7.57
CA SER A 149 -1.76 18.88 7.42
C SER A 149 -2.25 19.43 6.08
N GLU A 150 -2.10 18.67 4.99
CA GLU A 150 -2.60 19.01 3.66
C GLU A 150 -4.14 19.14 3.67
N LEU A 151 -4.86 18.20 4.32
CA LEU A 151 -6.31 18.29 4.48
C LEU A 151 -6.72 19.58 5.20
N VAL A 152 -6.08 19.87 6.32
CA VAL A 152 -6.37 21.08 7.11
C VAL A 152 -6.07 22.35 6.33
N ASP A 153 -4.98 22.36 5.54
CA ASP A 153 -4.64 23.47 4.66
C ASP A 153 -5.69 23.67 3.56
N ARG A 154 -6.11 22.61 2.86
CA ARG A 154 -7.17 22.63 1.84
C ARG A 154 -8.49 23.15 2.40
N LEU A 155 -8.87 22.73 3.60
CA LEU A 155 -10.10 23.19 4.27
C LEU A 155 -10.05 24.69 4.65
N LYS A 156 -8.90 25.16 5.16
CA LYS A 156 -8.72 26.55 5.61
C LYS A 156 -8.53 27.53 4.46
N ASN A 157 -7.78 27.13 3.44
CA ASN A 157 -7.31 28.01 2.37
C ASN A 157 -8.05 27.82 1.03
N GLY A 158 -9.08 26.94 0.98
CA GLY A 158 -9.93 26.75 -0.20
C GLY A 158 -9.29 25.87 -1.27
N GLY A 159 -8.58 24.80 -0.88
CA GLY A 159 -8.01 23.81 -1.79
C GLY A 159 -9.06 22.86 -2.39
N THR A 160 -8.60 21.94 -3.26
CA THR A 160 -9.47 20.96 -3.93
C THR A 160 -9.98 19.91 -2.94
N ILE A 161 -11.31 19.81 -2.80
CA ILE A 161 -12.03 18.86 -1.96
C ILE A 161 -12.99 18.02 -2.84
N PRO A 162 -13.29 16.74 -2.53
CA PRO A 162 -12.68 15.98 -1.43
C PRO A 162 -11.19 15.70 -1.65
N GLN A 163 -10.41 15.62 -0.57
CA GLN A 163 -9.09 15.06 -0.64
C GLN A 163 -9.18 13.53 -0.59
N PHE A 164 -8.53 12.85 -1.52
CA PHE A 164 -8.38 11.39 -1.50
C PHE A 164 -7.01 11.00 -0.95
N THR A 165 -6.96 9.92 -0.17
CA THR A 165 -5.68 9.31 0.22
C THR A 165 -4.90 8.84 -1.01
N SER A 166 -3.57 8.87 -0.97
CA SER A 166 -2.68 8.50 -2.08
C SER A 166 -1.70 7.37 -1.76
N CYS A 167 -1.70 6.83 -0.55
CA CYS A 167 -0.74 5.81 -0.13
C CYS A 167 -0.91 4.43 -0.80
N CYS A 168 -2.05 4.16 -1.47
CA CYS A 168 -2.32 2.91 -2.18
C CYS A 168 -1.97 3.01 -3.68
N PRO A 169 -0.83 2.44 -4.16
CA PRO A 169 -0.38 2.63 -5.55
C PRO A 169 -1.32 1.99 -6.59
N ALA A 170 -2.06 0.96 -6.21
CA ALA A 170 -3.05 0.36 -7.10
C ALA A 170 -4.26 1.28 -7.29
N TRP A 171 -4.67 2.00 -6.25
CA TRP A 171 -5.70 3.04 -6.33
C TRP A 171 -5.21 4.24 -7.16
N VAL A 172 -4.03 4.76 -6.86
CA VAL A 172 -3.43 5.87 -7.62
C VAL A 172 -3.39 5.54 -9.11
N ARG A 173 -2.87 4.36 -9.49
CA ARG A 173 -2.84 3.93 -10.88
C ARG A 173 -4.25 3.75 -11.48
N PHE A 174 -5.20 3.29 -10.70
CA PHE A 174 -6.60 3.19 -11.11
C PHE A 174 -7.19 4.57 -11.42
N ALA A 175 -6.93 5.56 -10.56
CA ALA A 175 -7.34 6.94 -10.77
C ALA A 175 -6.65 7.54 -12.01
N GLU A 176 -5.33 7.41 -12.13
CA GLU A 176 -4.56 7.90 -13.29
C GLU A 176 -5.08 7.36 -14.64
N ILE A 177 -5.58 6.11 -14.67
CA ILE A 177 -6.07 5.47 -15.90
C ILE A 177 -7.55 5.79 -16.16
N TYR A 178 -8.41 5.63 -15.15
CA TYR A 178 -9.87 5.62 -15.34
C TYR A 178 -10.59 6.88 -14.85
N PHE A 179 -9.97 7.65 -13.98
CA PHE A 179 -10.53 8.86 -13.36
C PHE A 179 -9.49 9.98 -13.27
N PRO A 180 -8.83 10.36 -14.39
CA PRO A 180 -7.75 11.35 -14.36
C PRO A 180 -8.22 12.74 -13.88
N GLU A 181 -9.53 13.04 -13.99
CA GLU A 181 -10.12 14.25 -13.45
C GLU A 181 -9.99 14.35 -11.91
N LEU A 182 -9.77 13.23 -11.21
CA LEU A 182 -9.59 13.21 -9.75
C LEU A 182 -8.12 13.39 -9.32
N ILE A 183 -7.17 13.49 -10.25
CA ILE A 183 -5.77 13.70 -9.90
C ILE A 183 -5.56 14.92 -9.01
N PRO A 184 -6.21 16.08 -9.24
CA PRO A 184 -6.07 17.24 -8.34
C PRO A 184 -6.63 17.02 -6.93
N ASN A 185 -7.49 16.00 -6.77
CA ASN A 185 -8.08 15.63 -5.48
C ASN A 185 -7.20 14.68 -4.68
N LEU A 186 -6.26 13.97 -5.30
CA LEU A 186 -5.34 13.09 -4.58
C LEU A 186 -4.48 13.93 -3.62
N SER A 187 -4.22 13.40 -2.44
CA SER A 187 -3.17 13.96 -1.59
C SER A 187 -1.83 13.91 -2.34
N SER A 188 -1.05 14.96 -2.26
CA SER A 188 0.28 15.01 -2.88
C SER A 188 1.32 14.22 -2.10
N THR A 189 0.98 13.66 -0.95
CA THR A 189 1.89 12.87 -0.13
C THR A 189 2.33 11.59 -0.82
N ARG A 190 3.59 11.24 -0.66
CA ARG A 190 4.12 9.95 -1.08
C ARG A 190 3.56 8.83 -0.19
N SER A 191 3.64 7.60 -0.65
CA SER A 191 3.23 6.49 0.19
C SER A 191 4.18 6.27 1.37
N CYS A 192 3.70 5.61 2.43
CA CYS A 192 4.50 5.34 3.63
C CYS A 192 5.83 4.63 3.33
N ILE A 193 5.88 3.66 2.40
CA ILE A 193 7.17 3.03 2.04
C ILE A 193 8.09 3.97 1.28
N ALA A 194 7.55 4.88 0.49
CA ALA A 194 8.34 5.84 -0.27
C ALA A 194 8.89 6.95 0.63
N MET A 195 8.09 7.42 1.59
CA MET A 195 8.56 8.36 2.63
C MET A 195 9.64 7.73 3.50
N GLU A 196 9.40 6.50 3.99
CA GLU A 196 10.39 5.76 4.77
C GLU A 196 11.69 5.57 4.00
N ALA A 197 11.63 5.17 2.73
CA ALA A 197 12.82 4.97 1.90
C ALA A 197 13.59 6.26 1.65
N ALA A 198 12.90 7.39 1.46
CA ALA A 198 13.54 8.69 1.37
C ALA A 198 14.28 9.03 2.68
N MET A 199 13.66 8.77 3.83
CA MET A 199 14.30 8.97 5.15
C MET A 199 15.46 8.01 5.38
N ILE A 200 15.39 6.76 4.91
CA ILE A 200 16.52 5.81 4.95
C ILE A 200 17.74 6.38 4.21
N LYS A 201 17.54 6.87 2.98
CA LYS A 201 18.65 7.37 2.15
C LYS A 201 19.09 8.80 2.47
N THR A 202 18.35 9.54 3.30
CA THR A 202 18.69 10.91 3.72
C THR A 202 18.97 10.99 5.23
N TYR A 203 17.96 11.21 6.03
CA TYR A 203 18.06 11.42 7.48
C TYR A 203 18.83 10.30 8.19
N PHE A 204 18.44 9.04 7.97
CA PHE A 204 19.08 7.88 8.60
C PHE A 204 20.54 7.74 8.15
N ALA A 205 20.81 7.88 6.84
CA ALA A 205 22.15 7.85 6.28
C ALA A 205 23.05 8.91 6.93
N GLU A 206 22.57 10.16 7.03
CA GLU A 206 23.29 11.26 7.68
C GLU A 206 23.56 10.98 9.17
N LYS A 207 22.55 10.56 9.92
CA LYS A 207 22.67 10.27 11.35
C LYS A 207 23.60 9.09 11.67
N LYS A 208 23.62 8.07 10.82
CA LYS A 208 24.50 6.91 10.97
C LYS A 208 25.89 7.11 10.33
N GLY A 209 26.11 8.20 9.59
CA GLY A 209 27.37 8.45 8.87
C GLY A 209 27.59 7.45 7.73
N ILE A 210 26.52 6.99 7.09
CA ILE A 210 26.56 6.03 5.99
C ILE A 210 26.46 6.80 4.67
N ASN A 211 27.29 6.43 3.69
CA ASN A 211 27.13 6.96 2.34
C ASN A 211 25.83 6.39 1.72
N PRO A 212 24.84 7.23 1.34
CA PRO A 212 23.59 6.77 0.77
C PRO A 212 23.75 5.90 -0.50
N ALA A 213 24.83 6.05 -1.26
CA ALA A 213 25.15 5.19 -2.42
C ALA A 213 25.44 3.72 -2.05
N ASN A 214 25.81 3.47 -0.80
CA ASN A 214 26.03 2.11 -0.30
C ASN A 214 24.75 1.48 0.28
N ILE A 215 23.71 2.28 0.52
CA ILE A 215 22.45 1.77 1.06
C ILE A 215 21.63 1.10 -0.04
N VAL A 216 21.13 -0.10 0.26
CA VAL A 216 20.06 -0.74 -0.51
C VAL A 216 18.83 -0.81 0.37
N SER A 217 17.80 -0.03 0.00
CA SER A 217 16.52 0.01 0.69
C SER A 217 15.59 -1.08 0.15
N VAL A 218 15.19 -1.99 1.02
CA VAL A 218 14.31 -3.11 0.69
C VAL A 218 12.99 -2.98 1.46
N SER A 219 11.86 -3.10 0.77
CA SER A 219 10.55 -3.10 1.41
C SER A 219 9.87 -4.46 1.40
N VAL A 220 9.33 -4.89 2.55
CA VAL A 220 8.50 -6.10 2.68
C VAL A 220 7.04 -5.70 2.83
N ASN A 221 6.21 -6.08 1.86
CA ASN A 221 4.86 -5.55 1.72
C ASN A 221 3.78 -6.63 1.55
N PRO A 222 2.54 -6.39 1.99
CA PRO A 222 1.38 -7.21 1.62
C PRO A 222 0.97 -7.03 0.14
N CYS A 223 1.60 -6.10 -0.57
CA CYS A 223 1.14 -5.50 -1.82
C CYS A 223 2.07 -5.80 -2.97
N THR A 224 1.53 -6.21 -4.13
CA THR A 224 2.31 -6.36 -5.36
C THR A 224 2.45 -5.05 -6.14
N ALA A 225 1.52 -4.10 -5.96
CA ALA A 225 1.59 -2.81 -6.66
C ALA A 225 2.79 -1.95 -6.20
N LYS A 226 3.30 -2.18 -4.99
CA LYS A 226 4.54 -1.56 -4.50
C LYS A 226 5.75 -1.84 -5.41
N LYS A 227 5.81 -3.03 -6.04
CA LYS A 227 6.84 -3.35 -7.05
C LYS A 227 6.81 -2.46 -8.29
N ALA A 228 5.63 -1.96 -8.65
CA ALA A 228 5.49 -1.00 -9.75
C ALA A 228 5.71 0.43 -9.29
N GLU A 229 5.28 0.76 -8.07
CA GLU A 229 5.50 2.07 -7.46
C GLU A 229 6.98 2.42 -7.37
N THR A 230 7.81 1.52 -6.84
CA THR A 230 9.26 1.71 -6.71
C THR A 230 10.00 1.94 -8.03
N LYS A 231 9.32 1.81 -9.17
CA LYS A 231 9.87 2.05 -10.53
C LYS A 231 9.32 3.31 -11.18
N ARG A 232 8.52 4.09 -10.46
CA ARG A 232 8.04 5.40 -10.94
C ARG A 232 9.19 6.39 -10.88
N VAL A 233 9.31 7.20 -11.92
CA VAL A 233 10.40 8.17 -12.04
C VAL A 233 10.39 9.22 -10.92
N GLU A 234 9.23 9.41 -10.29
CA GLU A 234 9.02 10.33 -9.17
C GLU A 234 9.57 9.79 -7.83
N GLU A 235 9.90 8.49 -7.75
CA GLU A 235 10.32 7.81 -6.52
C GLU A 235 11.85 7.88 -6.30
N ASN A 236 12.43 9.07 -6.46
CA ASN A 236 13.86 9.36 -6.38
C ASN A 236 14.17 10.62 -5.55
N ALA A 237 13.45 10.84 -4.44
CA ALA A 237 13.59 12.06 -3.65
C ALA A 237 14.99 12.25 -3.08
N ALA A 238 15.65 11.19 -2.61
CA ALA A 238 17.03 11.27 -2.13
C ALA A 238 18.01 11.69 -3.23
N ALA A 239 17.85 11.15 -4.45
CA ALA A 239 18.67 11.55 -5.60
C ALA A 239 18.51 13.04 -5.94
N ARG A 240 17.28 13.55 -5.90
CA ARG A 240 17.02 15.00 -6.08
C ARG A 240 17.61 15.83 -4.95
N TYR A 241 17.42 15.40 -3.71
CA TYR A 241 17.91 16.11 -2.52
C TYR A 241 19.43 16.27 -2.51
N TYR A 242 20.18 15.27 -2.96
CA TYR A 242 21.64 15.32 -3.05
C TYR A 242 22.16 15.80 -4.41
N ASP A 243 21.29 16.07 -5.37
CA ASP A 243 21.65 16.35 -6.77
C ASP A 243 22.60 15.27 -7.35
N ASP A 244 22.29 14.00 -7.04
CA ASP A 244 23.08 12.82 -7.42
C ASP A 244 22.17 11.70 -7.98
N GLU A 245 22.06 11.65 -9.30
CA GLU A 245 21.25 10.63 -10.00
C GLU A 245 21.76 9.20 -9.78
N SER A 246 23.02 9.01 -9.35
CA SER A 246 23.58 7.68 -9.11
C SER A 246 22.94 6.96 -7.92
N LEU A 247 22.25 7.70 -7.03
CA LEU A 247 21.48 7.13 -5.91
C LEU A 247 20.24 6.37 -6.38
N GLY A 248 19.76 6.63 -7.59
CA GLY A 248 18.60 5.95 -8.17
C GLY A 248 17.31 6.18 -7.42
N MET A 249 16.51 5.12 -7.31
CA MET A 249 15.23 5.16 -6.61
C MET A 249 15.42 5.09 -5.10
N ASP A 250 14.48 5.66 -4.32
CA ASP A 250 14.52 5.61 -2.86
C ASP A 250 14.35 4.18 -2.34
N THR A 251 13.38 3.43 -2.88
CA THR A 251 13.24 1.99 -2.63
C THR A 251 13.82 1.19 -3.78
N ASP A 252 14.88 0.43 -3.53
CA ASP A 252 15.59 -0.33 -4.57
C ASP A 252 14.87 -1.65 -4.89
N ILE A 253 14.37 -2.37 -3.88
CA ILE A 253 13.76 -3.70 -4.03
C ILE A 253 12.49 -3.78 -3.20
N SER A 254 11.44 -4.41 -3.77
CA SER A 254 10.19 -4.67 -3.06
C SER A 254 9.82 -6.15 -3.11
N ILE A 255 9.69 -6.79 -1.96
CA ILE A 255 9.23 -8.18 -1.85
C ILE A 255 7.88 -8.25 -1.13
N THR A 256 7.15 -9.33 -1.36
CA THR A 256 5.85 -9.56 -0.72
C THR A 256 5.96 -10.42 0.52
N THR A 257 4.94 -10.41 1.38
CA THR A 257 4.84 -11.33 2.53
C THR A 257 5.02 -12.79 2.11
N ARG A 258 4.44 -13.20 0.96
CA ARG A 258 4.64 -14.57 0.43
C ARG A 258 6.07 -14.86 0.00
N GLU A 259 6.75 -13.87 -0.59
CA GLU A 259 8.17 -14.01 -0.93
C GLU A 259 9.02 -14.11 0.33
N PHE A 260 8.72 -13.34 1.36
CA PHE A 260 9.43 -13.41 2.63
C PHE A 260 9.23 -14.77 3.33
N ILE A 261 7.99 -15.29 3.41
CA ILE A 261 7.73 -16.64 3.92
C ILE A 261 8.50 -17.70 3.12
N ARG A 262 8.51 -17.59 1.79
CA ARG A 262 9.28 -18.50 0.94
C ARG A 262 10.77 -18.41 1.24
N TRP A 263 11.32 -17.20 1.38
CA TRP A 263 12.73 -16.99 1.69
C TRP A 263 13.12 -17.66 3.02
N LEU A 264 12.31 -17.49 4.06
CA LEU A 264 12.53 -18.15 5.35
C LEU A 264 12.53 -19.68 5.25
N ASN A 265 11.62 -20.25 4.45
CA ASN A 265 11.57 -21.69 4.21
C ASN A 265 12.76 -22.18 3.36
N ASP A 266 13.18 -21.42 2.34
CA ASP A 266 14.32 -21.77 1.48
C ASP A 266 15.64 -21.77 2.26
N GLU A 267 15.77 -20.98 3.33
CA GLU A 267 16.93 -20.90 4.23
C GLU A 267 16.77 -21.74 5.51
N ASP A 268 15.77 -22.62 5.57
CA ASP A 268 15.47 -23.50 6.71
C ASP A 268 15.39 -22.76 8.06
N VAL A 269 14.85 -21.53 8.08
CA VAL A 269 14.71 -20.75 9.30
C VAL A 269 13.55 -21.30 10.13
N ASP A 270 13.85 -21.81 11.31
CA ASP A 270 12.81 -22.15 12.31
C ASP A 270 12.24 -20.87 12.92
N PHE A 271 11.20 -20.34 12.25
CA PHE A 271 10.53 -19.10 12.64
C PHE A 271 9.90 -19.16 14.05
N GLY A 272 9.43 -20.36 14.44
CA GLY A 272 8.79 -20.57 15.74
C GLY A 272 9.77 -20.38 16.91
N SER A 273 11.05 -20.78 16.73
CA SER A 273 12.07 -20.70 17.75
C SER A 273 12.76 -19.33 17.89
N LEU A 274 12.50 -18.40 16.99
CA LEU A 274 13.11 -17.07 17.05
C LEU A 274 12.64 -16.32 18.32
N GLU A 275 13.56 -15.67 18.98
CA GLU A 275 13.24 -14.70 20.04
C GLU A 275 12.81 -13.36 19.43
N ASP A 276 12.03 -12.58 20.14
CA ASP A 276 11.58 -11.29 19.65
C ASP A 276 12.72 -10.27 19.64
N SER A 277 12.80 -9.47 18.59
CA SER A 277 13.70 -8.33 18.42
C SER A 277 12.90 -7.05 18.21
N LYS A 278 13.55 -5.91 18.45
CA LYS A 278 12.98 -4.58 18.13
C LYS A 278 13.54 -4.07 16.81
N PHE A 279 12.82 -3.15 16.21
CA PHE A 279 13.33 -2.34 15.10
C PHE A 279 14.56 -1.51 15.52
N ASP A 280 15.32 -1.06 14.54
CA ASP A 280 16.46 -0.18 14.76
C ASP A 280 15.98 1.27 14.97
N ASP A 281 16.63 2.00 15.87
CA ASP A 281 16.29 3.37 16.29
C ASP A 281 16.42 4.39 15.14
N LEU A 282 15.81 5.54 15.29
CA LEU A 282 15.71 6.75 14.47
C LEU A 282 14.50 6.77 13.53
N ILE A 283 14.12 5.63 12.96
CA ILE A 283 13.01 5.46 12.00
C ILE A 283 12.35 4.08 12.20
N GLY A 284 12.27 3.63 13.44
CA GLY A 284 11.75 2.32 13.81
C GLY A 284 10.62 2.37 14.83
N MET A 285 10.26 3.55 15.31
CA MET A 285 9.18 3.70 16.29
C MET A 285 7.85 3.95 15.58
N GLU A 286 6.83 3.32 16.09
CA GLU A 286 5.45 3.39 15.58
C GLU A 286 4.46 3.87 16.64
N THR A 287 3.26 4.25 16.17
CA THR A 287 2.09 4.56 16.99
C THR A 287 0.92 3.64 16.69
N GLY A 288 -0.13 3.68 17.51
CA GLY A 288 -1.38 2.99 17.20
C GLY A 288 -2.00 3.46 15.89
N ALA A 289 -1.86 4.76 15.55
CA ALA A 289 -2.34 5.31 14.29
C ALA A 289 -1.68 4.66 13.07
N SER A 290 -0.36 4.45 13.10
CA SER A 290 0.37 3.85 11.97
C SER A 290 0.12 2.35 11.84
N ILE A 291 -0.07 1.63 12.95
CA ILE A 291 -0.31 0.19 12.92
C ILE A 291 -1.61 -0.16 12.19
N ILE A 292 -2.67 0.65 12.36
CA ILE A 292 -3.97 0.41 11.73
C ILE A 292 -4.01 0.75 10.23
N PHE A 293 -2.96 1.34 9.65
CA PHE A 293 -2.84 1.58 8.21
C PHE A 293 -3.04 0.33 7.35
N GLY A 294 -2.79 -0.84 7.93
CA GLY A 294 -3.06 -2.12 7.27
C GLY A 294 -4.54 -2.40 7.01
N ASN A 295 -5.44 -1.76 7.74
CA ASN A 295 -6.89 -1.97 7.71
C ASN A 295 -7.59 -0.96 6.81
N THR A 296 -8.71 -1.36 6.19
CA THR A 296 -9.63 -0.39 5.58
C THR A 296 -10.29 0.45 6.67
N GLY A 297 -10.20 1.75 6.57
CA GLY A 297 -10.61 2.74 7.58
C GLY A 297 -9.49 3.18 8.51
N GLY A 298 -8.35 2.48 8.48
CA GLY A 298 -7.23 2.79 9.36
C GLY A 298 -6.53 4.11 9.03
N VAL A 299 -6.35 4.42 7.76
CA VAL A 299 -5.78 5.72 7.33
C VAL A 299 -6.73 6.86 7.69
N MET A 300 -8.04 6.67 7.46
CA MET A 300 -9.07 7.63 7.85
C MET A 300 -9.01 7.93 9.34
N GLU A 301 -9.02 6.89 10.17
CA GLU A 301 -9.00 7.03 11.62
C GLU A 301 -7.70 7.71 12.10
N ALA A 302 -6.54 7.32 11.56
CA ALA A 302 -5.26 7.93 11.85
C ALA A 302 -5.22 9.42 11.47
N ALA A 303 -5.74 9.77 10.28
CA ALA A 303 -5.83 11.15 9.82
C ALA A 303 -6.75 12.01 10.71
N MET A 304 -7.88 11.47 11.15
CA MET A 304 -8.81 12.19 12.02
C MET A 304 -8.22 12.45 13.42
N ARG A 305 -7.44 11.50 13.97
CA ARG A 305 -6.71 11.70 15.24
C ARG A 305 -5.77 12.92 15.15
N THR A 306 -5.00 13.02 14.08
CA THR A 306 -4.04 14.12 13.86
C THR A 306 -4.73 15.43 13.44
N ALA A 307 -5.71 15.38 12.54
CA ALA A 307 -6.47 16.56 12.12
C ALA A 307 -7.20 17.25 13.31
N TYR A 308 -7.71 16.46 14.26
CA TYR A 308 -8.29 17.01 15.49
C TYR A 308 -7.29 17.90 16.22
N LYS A 309 -6.07 17.41 16.45
CA LYS A 309 -4.98 18.18 17.11
C LYS A 309 -4.63 19.44 16.32
N LEU A 310 -4.48 19.32 14.99
CA LEU A 310 -4.10 20.44 14.13
C LEU A 310 -5.18 21.55 14.02
N ILE A 311 -6.46 21.18 14.18
CA ILE A 311 -7.58 22.13 14.12
C ILE A 311 -7.83 22.78 15.48
N THR A 312 -7.77 21.99 16.55
CA THR A 312 -8.24 22.45 17.89
C THR A 312 -7.11 22.81 18.84
N ASP A 313 -5.89 22.42 18.53
CA ASP A 313 -4.70 22.44 19.45
C ASP A 313 -4.94 21.68 20.75
N LYS A 314 -5.94 20.80 20.80
CA LYS A 314 -6.29 19.96 21.95
C LYS A 314 -6.01 18.48 21.64
N GLU A 315 -5.80 17.68 22.67
CA GLU A 315 -5.77 16.23 22.52
C GLU A 315 -7.18 15.72 22.13
N PRO A 316 -7.28 14.74 21.21
CA PRO A 316 -8.56 14.15 20.87
C PRO A 316 -9.20 13.49 22.09
N PRO A 317 -10.52 13.59 22.25
CA PRO A 317 -11.22 12.93 23.35
C PRO A 317 -10.98 11.41 23.27
N PRO A 318 -10.67 10.74 24.39
CA PRO A 318 -10.58 9.30 24.40
C PRO A 318 -11.85 8.67 23.83
N TYR A 319 -11.70 7.62 23.03
CA TYR A 319 -12.75 6.92 22.29
C TYR A 319 -13.37 7.63 21.08
N ALA A 320 -13.56 8.95 21.09
CA ALA A 320 -14.31 9.62 20.01
C ALA A 320 -13.64 9.55 18.62
N LEU A 321 -12.30 9.47 18.58
CA LEU A 321 -11.52 9.40 17.34
C LEU A 321 -10.56 8.19 17.30
N THR A 322 -10.43 7.46 18.40
CA THR A 322 -9.64 6.25 18.47
C THR A 322 -10.46 4.97 18.21
N HIS A 323 -11.77 5.12 18.06
CA HIS A 323 -12.71 4.04 17.77
C HIS A 323 -13.82 4.55 16.85
N LEU A 324 -13.47 4.94 15.61
CA LEU A 324 -14.45 5.37 14.62
C LEU A 324 -15.16 4.13 14.03
N GLU A 325 -16.10 3.55 14.79
CA GLU A 325 -16.80 2.32 14.42
C GLU A 325 -17.46 2.40 13.03
N ASP A 326 -17.98 3.57 12.65
CA ASP A 326 -18.64 3.78 11.36
C ASP A 326 -17.70 3.59 10.15
N VAL A 327 -16.37 3.74 10.35
CA VAL A 327 -15.37 3.52 9.29
C VAL A 327 -14.64 2.19 9.40
N ARG A 328 -14.92 1.38 10.43
CA ARG A 328 -14.33 0.05 10.64
C ARG A 328 -15.11 -1.06 9.93
N GLY A 329 -14.52 -2.24 9.81
CA GLY A 329 -15.15 -3.46 9.29
C GLY A 329 -15.06 -3.63 7.77
N MET A 330 -15.72 -4.68 7.26
CA MET A 330 -15.57 -5.19 5.89
C MET A 330 -16.62 -4.68 4.89
N ASN A 331 -17.46 -3.72 5.27
CA ASN A 331 -18.39 -3.08 4.32
C ASN A 331 -17.59 -2.32 3.25
N GLY A 332 -17.90 -2.57 1.98
CA GLY A 332 -17.14 -2.06 0.84
C GLY A 332 -17.11 -0.54 0.70
N VAL A 333 -18.17 0.14 1.17
CA VAL A 333 -18.29 1.58 1.31
C VAL A 333 -18.80 1.87 2.71
N LYS A 334 -18.16 2.78 3.41
CA LYS A 334 -18.50 3.25 4.75
C LYS A 334 -18.46 4.76 4.75
N GLU A 335 -19.40 5.39 5.42
CA GLU A 335 -19.54 6.84 5.47
C GLU A 335 -19.75 7.30 6.90
N ALA A 336 -19.13 8.39 7.28
CA ALA A 336 -19.28 8.97 8.60
C ALA A 336 -19.28 10.50 8.56
N THR A 337 -19.83 11.07 9.61
CA THR A 337 -19.67 12.48 9.94
C THR A 337 -18.81 12.58 11.19
N VAL A 338 -17.65 13.24 11.07
CA VAL A 338 -16.66 13.34 12.13
C VAL A 338 -16.62 14.76 12.67
N GLN A 339 -16.86 14.90 13.97
CA GLN A 339 -16.78 16.19 14.65
C GLN A 339 -15.34 16.44 15.15
N LEU A 340 -14.72 17.50 14.66
CA LEU A 340 -13.38 17.94 15.07
C LEU A 340 -13.47 19.25 15.88
N GLY A 341 -13.59 19.11 17.21
CA GLY A 341 -13.84 20.23 18.09
C GLY A 341 -15.29 20.74 18.02
N ASP A 342 -15.50 22.00 18.38
CA ASP A 342 -16.85 22.58 18.49
C ASP A 342 -17.38 23.09 17.14
N ASP A 343 -16.49 23.52 16.24
CA ASP A 343 -16.84 24.31 15.06
C ASP A 343 -16.64 23.58 13.70
N VAL A 344 -15.94 22.43 13.67
CA VAL A 344 -15.60 21.75 12.42
C VAL A 344 -16.22 20.37 12.38
N THR A 345 -17.01 20.13 11.34
CA THR A 345 -17.63 18.83 11.06
C THR A 345 -17.23 18.37 9.66
N LEU A 346 -16.63 17.20 9.54
CA LEU A 346 -16.20 16.62 8.26
C LEU A 346 -17.14 15.51 7.82
N SER A 347 -17.48 15.50 6.54
CA SER A 347 -18.12 14.38 5.87
C SER A 347 -17.03 13.49 5.25
N VAL A 348 -16.95 12.24 5.65
CA VAL A 348 -15.88 11.33 5.23
C VAL A 348 -16.43 10.04 4.64
N ALA A 349 -15.63 9.41 3.76
CA ALA A 349 -15.95 8.09 3.24
C ALA A 349 -14.70 7.18 3.21
N VAL A 350 -14.94 5.89 3.41
CA VAL A 350 -13.92 4.83 3.30
C VAL A 350 -14.39 3.81 2.29
N VAL A 351 -13.59 3.57 1.27
CA VAL A 351 -13.93 2.67 0.16
C VAL A 351 -12.81 1.65 -0.04
N HIS A 352 -13.17 0.38 -0.16
CA HIS A 352 -12.20 -0.65 -0.48
C HIS A 352 -12.70 -1.66 -1.53
N GLY A 353 -11.75 -2.18 -2.33
CA GLY A 353 -12.05 -3.07 -3.46
C GLY A 353 -12.36 -2.27 -4.74
N GLY A 354 -11.73 -2.65 -5.84
CA GLY A 354 -11.79 -1.87 -7.08
C GLY A 354 -13.20 -1.67 -7.62
N LYS A 355 -14.07 -2.70 -7.53
CA LYS A 355 -15.47 -2.57 -7.93
C LYS A 355 -16.22 -1.54 -7.07
N ASN A 356 -16.11 -1.63 -5.77
CA ASN A 356 -16.76 -0.67 -4.86
C ASN A 356 -16.25 0.74 -5.12
N THR A 357 -14.95 0.88 -5.38
CA THR A 357 -14.33 2.17 -5.72
C THR A 357 -14.94 2.75 -7.00
N ARG A 358 -15.04 1.96 -8.06
CA ARG A 358 -15.64 2.41 -9.33
C ARG A 358 -17.10 2.81 -9.16
N ASP A 359 -17.89 1.95 -8.51
CA ASP A 359 -19.30 2.21 -8.29
C ASP A 359 -19.53 3.47 -7.43
N PHE A 360 -18.71 3.64 -6.37
CA PHE A 360 -18.75 4.82 -5.51
C PHE A 360 -18.41 6.10 -6.29
N LEU A 361 -17.32 6.09 -7.07
CA LEU A 361 -16.90 7.28 -7.83
C LEU A 361 -17.91 7.68 -8.90
N ASN A 362 -18.53 6.72 -9.59
CA ASN A 362 -19.60 7.00 -10.54
C ASN A 362 -20.80 7.62 -9.84
N THR A 363 -21.22 7.06 -8.70
CA THR A 363 -22.33 7.61 -7.88
C THR A 363 -21.97 9.00 -7.34
N LEU A 364 -20.75 9.24 -6.91
CA LEU A 364 -20.29 10.55 -6.43
C LEU A 364 -20.42 11.61 -7.52
N LYS A 365 -19.99 11.29 -8.74
CA LYS A 365 -20.09 12.19 -9.90
C LYS A 365 -21.53 12.53 -10.25
N GLU A 366 -22.45 11.56 -10.16
CA GLU A 366 -23.86 11.73 -10.49
C GLU A 366 -24.65 12.46 -9.39
N SER A 367 -24.37 12.13 -8.12
CA SER A 367 -25.15 12.65 -6.97
C SER A 367 -24.76 14.04 -6.53
N GLY A 368 -23.53 14.48 -6.79
CA GLY A 368 -22.97 15.70 -6.26
C GLY A 368 -22.86 15.72 -4.73
N LYS A 369 -22.88 14.54 -4.08
CA LYS A 369 -22.73 14.43 -2.62
C LYS A 369 -21.37 14.96 -2.20
N HIS A 370 -21.35 15.77 -1.14
CA HIS A 370 -20.14 16.38 -0.62
C HIS A 370 -19.41 15.45 0.35
N TYR A 371 -18.09 15.38 0.21
CA TYR A 371 -17.17 14.83 1.20
C TYR A 371 -15.95 15.75 1.33
N ASP A 372 -15.34 15.75 2.48
CA ASP A 372 -14.10 16.47 2.76
C ASP A 372 -12.89 15.58 2.56
N PHE A 373 -12.95 14.33 3.05
CA PHE A 373 -11.86 13.38 2.97
C PHE A 373 -12.34 11.96 2.63
N ILE A 374 -11.66 11.29 1.71
CA ILE A 374 -12.03 9.95 1.25
C ILE A 374 -10.82 9.03 1.28
N GLU A 375 -10.89 7.96 2.07
CA GLU A 375 -9.92 6.87 2.01
C GLU A 375 -10.29 5.90 0.89
N VAL A 376 -9.33 5.57 0.02
CA VAL A 376 -9.51 4.50 -0.98
C VAL A 376 -8.40 3.47 -0.90
N MET A 377 -8.78 2.21 -0.68
CA MET A 377 -7.89 1.06 -0.75
C MET A 377 -8.33 0.09 -1.85
N ALA A 378 -7.47 -0.17 -2.84
CA ALA A 378 -7.82 -1.03 -3.97
C ALA A 378 -8.15 -2.47 -3.56
N CYS A 379 -7.50 -3.01 -2.51
CA CYS A 379 -7.69 -4.39 -2.08
C CYS A 379 -8.88 -4.53 -1.14
N PRO A 380 -9.70 -5.63 -1.25
CA PRO A 380 -10.78 -5.90 -0.31
C PRO A 380 -10.28 -6.06 1.13
N GLY A 381 -10.72 -5.19 2.03
CA GLY A 381 -10.35 -5.15 3.44
C GLY A 381 -9.11 -4.29 3.74
N GLY A 382 -8.51 -3.66 2.74
CA GLY A 382 -7.26 -2.91 2.86
C GLY A 382 -6.02 -3.75 2.61
N CYS A 383 -4.87 -3.32 3.12
CA CYS A 383 -3.57 -3.96 2.91
C CYS A 383 -3.51 -5.39 3.48
N ILE A 384 -4.28 -5.69 4.53
CA ILE A 384 -4.40 -7.07 5.09
C ILE A 384 -4.94 -8.07 4.07
N GLY A 385 -5.68 -7.62 3.04
CA GLY A 385 -6.17 -8.39 1.91
C GLY A 385 -5.32 -8.23 0.64
N GLY A 386 -4.11 -7.70 0.76
CA GLY A 386 -3.22 -7.40 -0.35
C GLY A 386 -2.83 -8.61 -1.20
N GLY A 387 -2.55 -8.37 -2.49
CA GLY A 387 -2.20 -9.40 -3.45
C GLY A 387 -0.92 -10.17 -3.13
N GLY A 388 -0.08 -9.67 -2.23
CA GLY A 388 1.16 -10.29 -1.73
C GLY A 388 1.00 -11.08 -0.43
N GLN A 389 -0.15 -11.03 0.23
CA GLN A 389 -0.42 -11.76 1.47
C GLN A 389 -0.56 -13.28 1.24
N PRO A 390 -0.40 -14.12 2.29
CA PRO A 390 -0.70 -15.54 2.22
C PRO A 390 -2.09 -15.80 1.63
N ARG A 391 -2.18 -16.83 0.77
CA ARG A 391 -3.43 -17.20 0.11
C ARG A 391 -4.37 -17.88 1.08
N THR A 392 -5.61 -17.48 1.06
CA THR A 392 -6.67 -18.09 1.88
C THR A 392 -7.61 -18.91 1.02
N LYS A 393 -7.97 -20.11 1.48
CA LYS A 393 -8.96 -20.95 0.80
C LYS A 393 -10.34 -20.30 0.91
N LEU A 394 -11.10 -20.28 -0.19
CA LEU A 394 -12.52 -20.02 -0.13
C LEU A 394 -13.21 -21.18 0.60
N PRO A 395 -14.12 -20.97 1.54
CA PRO A 395 -14.83 -19.73 1.93
C PRO A 395 -14.21 -18.95 3.11
N GLN A 396 -13.02 -19.31 3.62
CA GLN A 396 -12.43 -18.67 4.81
C GLN A 396 -11.88 -17.25 4.55
N ALA A 397 -11.85 -16.79 3.31
CA ALA A 397 -11.15 -15.56 2.93
C ALA A 397 -11.65 -14.30 3.70
N VAL A 398 -12.93 -14.19 4.00
CA VAL A 398 -13.48 -13.06 4.78
C VAL A 398 -13.02 -13.16 6.23
N LYS A 399 -13.21 -14.31 6.87
CA LYS A 399 -12.81 -14.54 8.27
C LYS A 399 -11.31 -14.32 8.50
N THR A 400 -10.45 -14.73 7.54
CA THR A 400 -9.00 -14.49 7.62
C THR A 400 -8.71 -13.00 7.60
N LYS A 401 -9.37 -12.22 6.74
CA LYS A 401 -9.20 -10.77 6.70
C LYS A 401 -9.68 -10.11 7.99
N GLU A 402 -10.84 -10.50 8.49
CA GLU A 402 -11.37 -10.02 9.77
C GLU A 402 -10.42 -10.32 10.93
N ALA A 403 -9.84 -11.52 10.96
CA ALA A 403 -8.83 -11.87 11.96
C ALA A 403 -7.58 -10.99 11.87
N ARG A 404 -7.05 -10.77 10.67
CA ARG A 404 -5.91 -9.86 10.46
C ARG A 404 -6.24 -8.42 10.85
N ILE A 405 -7.44 -7.92 10.52
CA ILE A 405 -7.94 -6.60 10.95
C ILE A 405 -7.98 -6.53 12.48
N GLY A 406 -8.57 -7.54 13.13
CA GLY A 406 -8.64 -7.60 14.60
C GLY A 406 -7.26 -7.62 15.26
N GLY A 407 -6.27 -8.29 14.64
CA GLY A 407 -4.89 -8.31 15.14
C GLY A 407 -4.25 -6.91 15.16
N LEU A 408 -4.46 -6.09 14.13
CA LEU A 408 -3.92 -4.73 14.08
C LEU A 408 -4.67 -3.78 15.04
N TYR A 409 -6.00 -3.84 15.13
CA TYR A 409 -6.75 -3.03 16.09
C TYR A 409 -6.42 -3.38 17.53
N LYS A 410 -6.22 -4.67 17.83
CA LYS A 410 -5.78 -5.08 19.15
C LYS A 410 -4.40 -4.51 19.48
N ALA A 411 -3.48 -4.48 18.53
CA ALA A 411 -2.18 -3.86 18.73
C ALA A 411 -2.30 -2.36 18.98
N ASP A 412 -3.12 -1.62 18.21
CA ASP A 412 -3.40 -0.19 18.43
C ASP A 412 -3.82 0.12 19.89
N GLU A 413 -4.68 -0.74 20.47
CA GLU A 413 -5.11 -0.60 21.87
C GLU A 413 -3.97 -0.77 22.89
N GLU A 414 -2.92 -1.47 22.55
CA GLU A 414 -1.77 -1.78 23.41
C GLU A 414 -0.63 -0.74 23.28
N TYR A 415 -0.63 0.10 22.22
CA TYR A 415 0.42 1.09 21.99
C TYR A 415 0.30 2.29 22.94
N LYS A 416 1.46 2.76 23.40
CA LYS A 416 1.56 3.94 24.29
C LYS A 416 1.16 5.24 23.57
N TYR A 417 1.60 5.38 22.34
CA TYR A 417 1.32 6.53 21.50
C TYR A 417 0.20 6.17 20.52
N VAL A 418 -0.88 6.91 20.54
CA VAL A 418 -2.09 6.58 19.76
C VAL A 418 -2.25 7.40 18.48
N ALA A 419 -1.52 8.52 18.38
CA ALA A 419 -1.58 9.41 17.22
C ALA A 419 -0.19 9.72 16.67
N SER A 420 -0.08 9.95 15.37
CA SER A 420 1.19 10.12 14.66
C SER A 420 2.04 11.29 15.18
N TYR A 421 1.41 12.40 15.60
CA TYR A 421 2.11 13.55 16.18
C TYR A 421 2.73 13.26 17.55
N GLU A 422 2.34 12.18 18.24
CA GLU A 422 2.91 11.76 19.52
C GLU A 422 4.21 10.96 19.36
N ASN A 423 4.53 10.46 18.15
CA ASN A 423 5.73 9.68 17.88
C ASN A 423 7.00 10.53 18.14
N PRO A 424 7.83 10.19 19.14
CA PRO A 424 9.03 10.98 19.47
C PRO A 424 10.06 11.05 18.32
N GLU A 425 10.19 9.98 17.52
CA GLU A 425 11.11 9.98 16.38
C GLU A 425 10.60 10.90 15.26
N ILE A 426 9.28 10.98 15.03
CA ILE A 426 8.67 11.94 14.10
C ILE A 426 8.89 13.38 14.60
N GLN A 427 8.70 13.64 15.89
CA GLN A 427 8.96 14.96 16.48
C GLN A 427 10.44 15.37 16.32
N ASP A 428 11.37 14.43 16.56
CA ASP A 428 12.81 14.68 16.36
C ASP A 428 13.15 14.93 14.88
N LEU A 429 12.55 14.15 13.98
CA LEU A 429 12.74 14.30 12.53
C LEU A 429 12.33 15.69 12.06
N TYR A 430 11.15 16.19 12.42
CA TYR A 430 10.72 17.53 12.05
C TYR A 430 11.61 18.59 12.67
N LYS A 431 11.89 18.51 13.97
CA LYS A 431 12.69 19.50 14.69
C LYS A 431 14.12 19.63 14.16
N ASN A 432 14.75 18.51 13.78
CA ASN A 432 16.20 18.46 13.52
C ASN A 432 16.54 18.24 12.02
N PHE A 433 15.54 17.99 11.16
CA PHE A 433 15.81 17.70 9.76
C PHE A 433 14.79 18.31 8.78
N LEU A 434 13.50 18.01 8.90
CA LEU A 434 12.47 18.44 7.94
C LEU A 434 11.98 19.88 8.15
N GLY A 435 11.99 20.37 9.40
CA GLY A 435 11.42 21.65 9.78
C GLY A 435 9.97 21.51 10.27
N GLU A 436 9.01 21.75 9.42
CA GLU A 436 7.58 21.67 9.73
C GLU A 436 6.82 20.90 8.64
N PRO A 437 5.65 20.30 8.95
CA PRO A 437 4.79 19.70 7.93
C PRO A 437 4.44 20.70 6.82
N LEU A 438 4.42 20.22 5.58
CA LEU A 438 4.25 21.03 4.36
C LEU A 438 5.37 22.06 4.13
N GLY A 439 6.42 22.07 4.96
CA GLY A 439 7.60 22.94 4.79
C GLY A 439 8.40 22.58 3.54
N HIS A 440 9.32 23.45 3.13
CA HIS A 440 10.07 23.29 1.88
C HIS A 440 10.76 21.92 1.77
N LYS A 441 11.51 21.51 2.80
CA LYS A 441 12.24 20.22 2.80
C LYS A 441 11.28 19.02 2.91
N ALA A 442 10.21 19.14 3.70
CA ALA A 442 9.18 18.12 3.76
C ALA A 442 8.53 17.94 2.38
N HIS A 443 8.20 19.03 1.70
CA HIS A 443 7.62 18.97 0.37
C HIS A 443 8.58 18.33 -0.66
N GLU A 444 9.86 18.64 -0.62
CA GLU A 444 10.88 18.09 -1.52
C GLU A 444 11.03 16.55 -1.35
N LEU A 445 11.04 16.08 -0.11
CA LEU A 445 11.32 14.67 0.21
C LEU A 445 10.08 13.78 0.32
N LEU A 446 8.92 14.35 0.72
CA LEU A 446 7.76 13.59 1.12
C LEU A 446 6.56 13.77 0.19
N HIS A 447 6.60 14.69 -0.76
CA HIS A 447 5.52 14.92 -1.71
C HIS A 447 5.89 14.49 -3.12
N THR A 448 4.85 14.26 -3.94
CA THR A 448 4.97 13.79 -5.31
C THR A 448 3.85 14.36 -6.18
N HIS A 449 3.82 13.99 -7.43
CA HIS A 449 2.74 14.30 -8.36
C HIS A 449 2.28 13.04 -9.08
N PHE A 450 1.08 13.08 -9.62
CA PHE A 450 0.47 11.98 -10.36
C PHE A 450 0.19 12.41 -11.81
N THR A 451 0.13 11.42 -12.71
CA THR A 451 0.10 11.67 -14.15
C THR A 451 -1.16 11.09 -14.77
N ASP A 452 -1.86 11.85 -15.62
CA ASP A 452 -2.94 11.33 -16.45
C ASP A 452 -2.42 10.23 -17.39
N ARG A 453 -2.86 9.01 -17.17
CA ARG A 453 -2.52 7.82 -17.97
C ARG A 453 -3.70 7.31 -18.78
N SER A 454 -4.78 8.07 -18.89
CA SER A 454 -5.99 7.66 -19.62
C SER A 454 -5.73 7.39 -21.11
N ALA A 455 -4.69 8.01 -21.67
CA ALA A 455 -4.26 7.73 -23.05
C ALA A 455 -3.87 6.25 -23.26
N GLN A 456 -3.51 5.51 -22.22
CA GLN A 456 -3.24 4.07 -22.31
C GLN A 456 -4.47 3.23 -22.69
N LEU A 457 -5.68 3.76 -22.50
CA LEU A 457 -6.93 3.12 -22.91
C LEU A 457 -7.18 3.17 -24.44
N GLY A 458 -6.35 3.92 -25.18
CA GLY A 458 -6.52 4.13 -26.62
C GLY A 458 -7.76 4.96 -26.96
N ASP A 459 -8.33 4.72 -28.13
CA ASP A 459 -9.45 5.52 -28.66
C ASP A 459 -10.79 5.25 -27.94
N ARG A 460 -10.87 4.19 -27.14
CA ARG A 460 -12.08 3.78 -26.41
C ARG A 460 -11.93 4.03 -24.90
N LYS A 461 -11.85 5.30 -24.54
CA LYS A 461 -11.73 5.73 -23.13
C LYS A 461 -12.98 5.44 -22.29
N ASP A 462 -14.15 5.32 -22.93
CA ASP A 462 -15.46 5.14 -22.28
C ASP A 462 -16.01 3.72 -22.49
N VAL A 463 -15.17 2.70 -22.41
CA VAL A 463 -15.64 1.32 -22.51
C VAL A 463 -16.54 1.00 -21.33
N VAL A 464 -17.86 1.09 -21.58
CA VAL A 464 -18.86 0.46 -20.71
C VAL A 464 -18.70 -1.05 -20.88
N PRO A 465 -18.64 -1.82 -19.80
CA PRO A 465 -18.52 -3.28 -19.91
C PRO A 465 -19.72 -3.85 -20.66
N GLU A 466 -19.51 -4.11 -21.95
CA GLU A 466 -20.40 -4.96 -22.69
C GLU A 466 -20.14 -6.39 -22.31
N THR A 467 -20.51 -6.76 -21.14
CA THR A 467 -20.48 -8.14 -20.69
C THR A 467 -19.11 -8.84 -20.68
N CYS A 468 -18.92 -9.45 -19.63
CA CYS A 468 -18.32 -10.73 -19.41
C CYS A 468 -17.03 -11.09 -20.16
N PRO A 469 -16.10 -11.58 -19.37
CA PRO A 469 -14.86 -12.24 -19.75
C PRO A 469 -14.95 -13.37 -20.80
N THR A 470 -16.10 -13.64 -21.34
CA THR A 470 -16.35 -14.59 -22.45
C THR A 470 -16.28 -13.94 -23.83
N SER A 471 -15.93 -12.66 -23.92
CA SER A 471 -15.80 -11.94 -25.18
C SER A 471 -14.79 -12.64 -26.11
N PRO A 472 -15.09 -12.74 -27.40
CA PRO A 472 -14.20 -13.32 -28.40
C PRO A 472 -12.81 -12.69 -28.49
N LYS A 473 -12.65 -11.46 -27.99
CA LYS A 473 -11.39 -10.69 -27.94
C LYS A 473 -10.27 -11.34 -27.15
N TYR A 474 -10.59 -12.30 -26.29
CA TYR A 474 -9.61 -13.03 -25.47
C TYR A 474 -9.34 -14.43 -25.98
N LYS A 475 -9.60 -14.70 -27.25
CA LYS A 475 -9.15 -15.91 -27.91
C LYS A 475 -7.65 -15.79 -28.12
N GLY A 476 -6.87 -16.67 -27.48
CA GLY A 476 -5.43 -16.80 -27.63
C GLY A 476 -5.07 -17.58 -28.88
#